data_57b7159490937cb42775ebb8e90acd71
#
_entry.id   57b7159490937cb42775ebb8e90acd71
#
_cell.length_a   1.000
_cell.length_b   1.000
_cell.length_c   1.000
_cell.angle_alpha   90.00
_cell.angle_beta   90.00
_cell.angle_gamma   90.00
#
_symmetry.space_group_name_H-M   'P 1'
#
loop_
_entity.id
_entity.type
_entity.pdbx_description
1 polymer ?
#
loop_
_entity_poly.entity_id
_entity_poly.type
_entity_poly.pdbx_seq_one_letter_code
_entity_poly.pdbx_strand_id
1 'polypeptide(L)'
;MIDPAQKPPHLNRREALQTVGATVALATAASGLTGAASAATTTVNVSDRNAGGFWPNGARLAVSLSLMFEGGGQPISGAGGVIPDPIEKGVPDLPTNAFFAYGHYEGIPRVLDLMDRHGIKLSSFMIGKAVETSPDLAQEIVRRGHEAAAHGRVWDNSYQLSRDEEKRFIADSVETIQRVTGEKPIGWNAYWMRNSIHILETLQELGFLYHIDEPSHDEPFIVPVRGRDFVTVPYTFHLNDIVSFPFVSWNAAAYEQALRDEFDQLYEEGAHRRRMMVLSLHDRISGHAGRVRALDRFLIYAKGKEDVWFARKDEIARYVLANRASTPVVNRGSPSVTGLPGPIG
;
A
#
# COMPACT_ATOMS: atom_id res chain seq x y z
N MET A 1 -19.16 40.51 -8.94
CA MET A 1 -19.90 40.27 -7.67
C MET A 1 -20.66 38.98 -7.86
N ILE A 2 -20.18 37.89 -7.31
CA ILE A 2 -20.79 36.55 -7.36
C ILE A 2 -21.44 36.33 -6.01
N ASP A 3 -22.72 35.95 -6.01
CA ASP A 3 -23.57 35.73 -4.84
C ASP A 3 -23.05 34.56 -3.99
N PRO A 4 -22.83 34.72 -2.67
CA PRO A 4 -22.27 33.67 -1.80
C PRO A 4 -23.27 32.62 -1.32
N ALA A 5 -24.47 32.49 -1.89
CA ALA A 5 -25.56 31.68 -1.34
C ALA A 5 -25.86 30.36 -2.08
N GLN A 6 -24.98 29.81 -2.92
CA GLN A 6 -25.21 28.48 -3.51
C GLN A 6 -24.24 27.45 -2.92
N LYS A 7 -24.68 26.79 -1.81
CA LYS A 7 -24.12 25.50 -1.41
C LYS A 7 -24.53 24.43 -2.39
N PRO A 8 -23.61 23.53 -2.82
CA PRO A 8 -24.00 22.38 -3.63
C PRO A 8 -24.91 21.44 -2.82
N PRO A 9 -25.90 20.78 -3.46
CA PRO A 9 -26.82 19.90 -2.77
C PRO A 9 -26.09 18.68 -2.21
N HIS A 10 -26.30 18.38 -0.94
CA HIS A 10 -25.87 17.14 -0.30
C HIS A 10 -26.76 15.99 -0.81
N LEU A 11 -26.20 15.15 -1.70
CA LEU A 11 -26.83 13.89 -2.09
C LEU A 11 -26.90 12.96 -0.89
N ASN A 12 -28.07 12.51 -0.51
CA ASN A 12 -28.24 11.53 0.56
C ASN A 12 -27.94 10.11 0.05
N ARG A 13 -27.67 9.19 0.97
CA ARG A 13 -27.26 7.81 0.69
C ARG A 13 -28.25 7.02 -0.20
N ARG A 14 -29.52 7.42 -0.26
CA ARG A 14 -30.56 6.79 -1.08
C ARG A 14 -30.49 7.23 -2.54
N GLU A 15 -30.11 8.46 -2.79
CA GLU A 15 -30.01 9.01 -4.15
C GLU A 15 -28.77 8.48 -4.89
N ALA A 16 -27.67 8.24 -4.16
CA ALA A 16 -26.46 7.62 -4.73
C ALA A 16 -26.66 6.16 -5.17
N LEU A 17 -27.60 5.42 -4.56
CA LEU A 17 -27.91 4.03 -4.91
C LEU A 17 -28.89 3.88 -6.08
N GLN A 18 -29.63 4.93 -6.44
CA GLN A 18 -30.58 4.90 -7.55
C GLN A 18 -29.95 5.23 -8.92
N THR A 19 -28.76 5.79 -8.94
CA THR A 19 -28.08 6.16 -10.20
C THR A 19 -27.25 5.03 -10.83
N VAL A 20 -27.08 3.89 -10.15
CA VAL A 20 -26.33 2.73 -10.66
C VAL A 20 -27.24 1.65 -11.28
N GLY A 21 -28.56 1.83 -11.23
CA GLY A 21 -29.56 0.81 -11.59
C GLY A 21 -30.20 0.90 -12.97
N ALA A 22 -29.77 1.78 -13.85
CA ALA A 22 -30.47 1.93 -15.15
C ALA A 22 -29.46 2.18 -16.28
N THR A 23 -28.92 1.14 -16.88
CA THR A 23 -28.66 1.03 -18.33
C THR A 23 -28.05 -0.34 -18.65
N VAL A 24 -28.88 -1.36 -18.72
CA VAL A 24 -28.64 -2.55 -19.54
C VAL A 24 -29.92 -2.79 -20.31
N ALA A 25 -29.99 -2.33 -21.54
CA ALA A 25 -30.95 -2.82 -22.54
C ALA A 25 -30.33 -2.72 -23.94
N LEU A 26 -30.11 -3.89 -24.49
CA LEU A 26 -30.03 -4.30 -25.89
C LEU A 26 -30.02 -3.23 -27.00
N ALA A 27 -29.01 -3.35 -27.87
CA ALA A 27 -29.17 -3.15 -29.31
C ALA A 27 -28.28 -4.13 -30.07
N THR A 28 -28.88 -5.19 -30.57
CA THR A 28 -28.37 -5.98 -31.71
C THR A 28 -28.79 -5.27 -32.99
N ALA A 29 -27.82 -4.90 -33.83
CA ALA A 29 -28.03 -4.83 -35.28
C ALA A 29 -26.69 -4.78 -36.01
N ALA A 30 -26.61 -5.57 -37.04
CA ALA A 30 -25.46 -5.94 -37.84
C ALA A 30 -25.04 -4.88 -38.88
N SER A 31 -23.86 -5.09 -39.33
CA SER A 31 -23.29 -4.97 -40.70
C SER A 31 -22.12 -3.97 -40.83
N GLY A 32 -20.93 -4.51 -40.97
CA GLY A 32 -20.22 -4.56 -42.25
C GLY A 32 -19.19 -3.47 -42.47
N LEU A 33 -17.96 -3.95 -42.66
CA LEU A 33 -16.86 -3.43 -43.48
C LEU A 33 -15.57 -2.98 -42.76
N THR A 34 -14.65 -3.95 -42.78
CA THR A 34 -13.25 -3.90 -43.23
C THR A 34 -12.39 -2.68 -42.89
N GLY A 35 -11.38 -2.94 -42.08
CA GLY A 35 -10.21 -2.07 -41.90
C GLY A 35 -9.38 -2.56 -40.73
N ALA A 36 -8.65 -3.68 -40.92
CA ALA A 36 -7.74 -4.24 -39.92
C ALA A 36 -6.52 -3.34 -39.79
N ALA A 37 -6.50 -2.49 -38.76
CA ALA A 37 -5.25 -2.02 -38.17
C ALA A 37 -4.98 -2.95 -36.97
N SER A 38 -4.12 -3.96 -37.17
CA SER A 38 -3.62 -4.84 -36.14
C SER A 38 -2.79 -4.00 -35.16
N ALA A 39 -3.43 -3.55 -34.09
CA ALA A 39 -2.69 -3.20 -32.88
C ALA A 39 -2.16 -4.52 -32.34
N ALA A 40 -0.85 -4.75 -32.51
CA ALA A 40 -0.17 -5.86 -31.89
C ALA A 40 -0.31 -5.70 -30.37
N THR A 41 -1.33 -6.34 -29.82
CA THR A 41 -1.41 -6.65 -28.39
C THR A 41 -0.21 -7.57 -28.16
N THR A 42 0.86 -7.03 -27.61
CA THR A 42 1.97 -7.83 -27.10
C THR A 42 1.42 -8.61 -25.92
N THR A 43 0.74 -9.72 -26.21
CA THR A 43 0.52 -10.77 -25.22
C THR A 43 1.93 -11.25 -24.87
N VAL A 44 2.43 -10.80 -23.72
CA VAL A 44 3.60 -11.43 -23.11
C VAL A 44 3.18 -12.86 -22.87
N ASN A 45 3.68 -13.75 -23.73
CA ASN A 45 3.58 -15.18 -23.53
C ASN A 45 4.34 -15.50 -22.24
N VAL A 46 3.63 -15.63 -21.14
CA VAL A 46 4.13 -16.07 -19.83
C VAL A 46 4.12 -17.61 -19.81
N SER A 47 4.58 -18.23 -20.89
CA SER A 47 4.78 -19.66 -20.90
C SER A 47 6.18 -19.99 -20.40
N ASP A 48 6.22 -20.80 -19.34
CA ASP A 48 7.36 -21.62 -18.91
C ASP A 48 8.64 -20.89 -18.47
N ARG A 49 8.54 -19.96 -17.54
CA ARG A 49 9.72 -19.53 -16.78
C ARG A 49 9.74 -20.22 -15.41
N ASN A 50 10.50 -21.32 -15.36
CA ASN A 50 10.91 -22.07 -14.18
C ASN A 50 9.88 -23.05 -13.58
N ALA A 51 10.14 -24.33 -13.82
CA ALA A 51 9.60 -25.45 -13.05
C ALA A 51 10.27 -25.54 -11.65
N GLY A 52 10.33 -24.43 -10.90
CA GLY A 52 10.92 -24.42 -9.57
C GLY A 52 10.91 -23.00 -9.01
N GLY A 53 9.98 -22.64 -8.20
CA GLY A 53 9.79 -21.43 -7.41
C GLY A 53 10.42 -20.12 -7.91
N PHE A 54 9.67 -19.05 -7.88
CA PHE A 54 10.12 -17.74 -8.38
C PHE A 54 10.81 -16.89 -7.30
N TRP A 55 10.88 -17.41 -6.07
CA TRP A 55 11.38 -16.71 -4.89
C TRP A 55 12.52 -17.48 -4.23
N PRO A 56 13.21 -16.92 -3.22
CA PRO A 56 14.26 -17.62 -2.50
C PRO A 56 13.81 -19.00 -2.01
N ASN A 57 14.74 -19.97 -2.03
CA ASN A 57 14.53 -21.36 -1.59
C ASN A 57 13.44 -22.11 -2.38
N GLY A 58 13.14 -21.68 -3.60
CA GLY A 58 12.12 -22.32 -4.42
C GLY A 58 10.68 -21.95 -4.04
N ALA A 59 10.48 -20.94 -3.20
CA ALA A 59 9.14 -20.53 -2.83
C ALA A 59 8.34 -20.05 -4.05
N ARG A 60 7.06 -20.44 -4.09
CA ARG A 60 6.16 -20.13 -5.19
C ARG A 60 5.36 -18.86 -4.95
N LEU A 61 5.13 -18.47 -3.69
CA LEU A 61 4.42 -17.25 -3.30
C LEU A 61 5.23 -16.46 -2.27
N ALA A 62 5.41 -15.17 -2.50
CA ALA A 62 5.86 -14.25 -1.46
C ALA A 62 4.66 -13.62 -0.76
N VAL A 63 4.69 -13.53 0.57
CA VAL A 63 3.67 -12.84 1.37
C VAL A 63 4.35 -11.73 2.17
N SER A 64 3.90 -10.49 2.00
CA SER A 64 4.48 -9.33 2.65
C SER A 64 3.44 -8.51 3.40
N LEU A 65 3.74 -8.20 4.65
CA LEU A 65 2.88 -7.40 5.51
C LEU A 65 3.46 -6.00 5.69
N SER A 66 2.60 -4.99 5.56
CA SER A 66 2.93 -3.61 5.93
C SER A 66 2.25 -3.26 7.24
N LEU A 67 2.93 -2.48 8.09
CA LEU A 67 2.34 -1.85 9.26
C LEU A 67 2.50 -0.34 9.14
N MET A 68 1.38 0.39 9.05
CA MET A 68 1.37 1.84 9.00
C MET A 68 1.49 2.40 10.42
N PHE A 69 2.60 3.10 10.70
CA PHE A 69 2.90 3.74 11.97
C PHE A 69 2.54 5.22 11.87
N GLU A 70 1.29 5.56 12.15
CA GLU A 70 0.70 6.87 11.83
C GLU A 70 0.26 7.69 13.05
N GLY A 71 -0.05 7.03 14.16
CA GLY A 71 -0.55 7.70 15.36
C GLY A 71 0.39 8.81 15.85
N GLY A 72 -0.14 10.01 16.10
CA GLY A 72 0.64 11.21 16.42
C GLY A 72 1.14 12.00 15.19
N GLY A 73 1.03 11.44 13.98
CA GLY A 73 1.33 12.13 12.73
C GLY A 73 0.16 12.92 12.12
N GLN A 74 -1.06 12.64 12.58
CA GLN A 74 -2.28 13.28 12.09
C GLN A 74 -2.41 14.75 12.56
N PRO A 75 -3.17 15.61 11.82
CA PRO A 75 -3.54 16.92 12.28
C PRO A 75 -4.50 16.84 13.48
N ILE A 76 -4.55 17.89 14.30
CA ILE A 76 -5.40 17.95 15.51
C ILE A 76 -6.90 17.92 15.19
N SER A 77 -7.27 18.32 13.96
CA SER A 77 -8.63 18.29 13.43
C SER A 77 -8.61 17.97 11.95
N GLY A 78 -9.67 17.36 11.42
CA GLY A 78 -9.80 17.05 9.99
C GLY A 78 -8.94 15.86 9.53
N ALA A 79 -8.42 15.05 10.43
CA ALA A 79 -7.64 13.84 10.11
C ALA A 79 -8.46 12.77 9.37
N GLY A 80 -9.78 12.88 9.42
CA GLY A 80 -10.66 11.79 9.03
C GLY A 80 -10.65 10.67 10.07
N GLY A 81 -11.71 9.93 10.16
CA GLY A 81 -11.83 8.86 11.16
C GLY A 81 -13.18 8.17 11.10
N VAL A 82 -13.49 7.44 12.16
CA VAL A 82 -14.75 6.70 12.28
C VAL A 82 -15.95 7.59 12.64
N ILE A 83 -15.69 8.84 13.04
CA ILE A 83 -16.72 9.83 13.36
C ILE A 83 -17.08 10.59 12.08
N PRO A 84 -18.34 10.47 11.60
CA PRO A 84 -18.74 11.05 10.31
C PRO A 84 -18.96 12.56 10.36
N ASP A 85 -19.14 13.12 11.55
CA ASP A 85 -19.43 14.53 11.75
C ASP A 85 -18.12 15.33 11.93
N PRO A 86 -17.74 16.20 10.98
CA PRO A 86 -16.47 16.91 11.05
C PRO A 86 -16.52 18.00 12.12
N ILE A 87 -15.45 18.10 12.91
CA ILE A 87 -15.25 19.18 13.85
C ILE A 87 -14.71 20.44 13.14
N GLU A 88 -14.92 21.61 13.72
CA GLU A 88 -14.39 22.87 13.20
C GLU A 88 -12.86 22.84 13.10
N LYS A 89 -12.33 23.46 12.03
CA LYS A 89 -10.88 23.55 11.81
C LYS A 89 -10.19 24.26 12.98
N GLY A 90 -9.15 23.63 13.51
CA GLY A 90 -8.36 24.18 14.63
C GLY A 90 -8.88 23.77 16.02
N VAL A 91 -10.08 23.20 16.12
CA VAL A 91 -10.57 22.61 17.37
C VAL A 91 -10.04 21.18 17.47
N PRO A 92 -9.39 20.78 18.59
CA PRO A 92 -8.90 19.42 18.76
C PRO A 92 -10.02 18.38 18.71
N ASP A 93 -9.93 17.45 17.77
CA ASP A 93 -10.84 16.30 17.68
C ASP A 93 -10.37 15.20 18.64
N LEU A 94 -10.77 15.30 19.90
CA LEU A 94 -10.29 14.43 20.97
C LEU A 94 -10.58 12.93 20.69
N PRO A 95 -11.79 12.52 20.28
CA PRO A 95 -12.06 11.11 20.02
C PRO A 95 -11.31 10.58 18.81
N THR A 96 -11.15 11.37 17.73
CA THR A 96 -10.33 10.97 16.58
C THR A 96 -8.85 10.86 16.98
N ASN A 97 -8.33 11.80 17.75
CA ASN A 97 -6.95 11.72 18.25
C ASN A 97 -6.74 10.51 19.19
N ALA A 98 -7.72 10.19 20.04
CA ALA A 98 -7.68 8.99 20.87
C ALA A 98 -7.72 7.70 20.04
N PHE A 99 -8.48 7.69 18.95
CA PHE A 99 -8.50 6.57 18.01
C PHE A 99 -7.13 6.34 17.33
N PHE A 100 -6.44 7.40 16.95
CA PHE A 100 -5.06 7.28 16.46
C PHE A 100 -4.10 6.78 17.55
N ALA A 101 -4.22 7.32 18.77
CA ALA A 101 -3.38 6.92 19.91
C ALA A 101 -3.57 5.45 20.30
N TYR A 102 -4.75 4.85 20.06
CA TYR A 102 -4.98 3.41 20.25
C TYR A 102 -3.95 2.56 19.50
N GLY A 103 -3.54 2.99 18.29
CA GLY A 103 -2.51 2.33 17.52
C GLY A 103 -1.21 2.15 18.29
N HIS A 104 -0.78 3.19 19.01
CA HIS A 104 0.46 3.18 19.78
C HIS A 104 0.35 2.41 21.10
N TYR A 105 -0.77 2.58 21.83
CA TYR A 105 -0.91 1.96 23.14
C TYR A 105 -1.23 0.47 23.08
N GLU A 106 -2.05 0.06 22.12
CA GLU A 106 -2.58 -1.29 22.03
C GLU A 106 -2.28 -1.98 20.69
N GLY A 107 -2.42 -1.23 19.59
CA GLY A 107 -2.43 -1.81 18.26
C GLY A 107 -1.08 -2.37 17.84
N ILE A 108 -0.05 -1.57 17.81
CA ILE A 108 1.29 -1.97 17.39
C ILE A 108 1.86 -3.04 18.32
N PRO A 109 1.85 -2.90 19.66
CA PRO A 109 2.34 -3.95 20.54
C PRO A 109 1.69 -5.30 20.26
N ARG A 110 0.38 -5.32 20.07
CA ARG A 110 -0.37 -6.55 19.79
C ARG A 110 -0.04 -7.16 18.41
N VAL A 111 0.18 -6.33 17.39
CA VAL A 111 0.61 -6.80 16.06
C VAL A 111 2.03 -7.34 16.12
N LEU A 112 2.96 -6.67 16.81
CA LEU A 112 4.33 -7.15 16.98
C LEU A 112 4.40 -8.50 17.71
N ASP A 113 3.61 -8.66 18.77
CA ASP A 113 3.53 -9.94 19.50
C ASP A 113 2.95 -11.05 18.61
N LEU A 114 2.00 -10.71 17.72
CA LEU A 114 1.50 -11.66 16.71
C LEU A 114 2.62 -12.05 15.75
N MET A 115 3.37 -11.09 15.22
CA MET A 115 4.47 -11.35 14.29
C MET A 115 5.55 -12.23 14.93
N ASP A 116 5.91 -11.98 16.18
CA ASP A 116 6.89 -12.78 16.89
C ASP A 116 6.42 -14.23 17.11
N ARG A 117 5.14 -14.43 17.46
CA ARG A 117 4.57 -15.80 17.58
C ARG A 117 4.67 -16.60 16.28
N HIS A 118 4.55 -15.91 15.15
CA HIS A 118 4.65 -16.56 13.83
C HIS A 118 6.07 -16.57 13.26
N GLY A 119 7.03 -15.89 13.87
CA GLY A 119 8.38 -15.72 13.33
C GLY A 119 8.41 -14.92 12.02
N ILE A 120 7.44 -14.02 11.81
CA ILE A 120 7.30 -13.21 10.61
C ILE A 120 7.86 -11.82 10.87
N LYS A 121 8.54 -11.25 9.89
CA LYS A 121 8.97 -9.86 9.91
C LYS A 121 8.20 -9.05 8.86
N LEU A 122 7.82 -7.82 9.21
CA LEU A 122 7.03 -6.91 8.37
C LEU A 122 7.81 -5.63 8.06
N SER A 123 7.29 -4.83 7.13
CA SER A 123 7.79 -3.50 6.83
C SER A 123 6.90 -2.45 7.49
N SER A 124 7.43 -1.67 8.41
CA SER A 124 6.71 -0.58 9.07
C SER A 124 6.94 0.74 8.32
N PHE A 125 5.88 1.30 7.76
CA PHE A 125 5.90 2.61 7.12
C PHE A 125 5.59 3.68 8.15
N MET A 126 6.59 4.48 8.48
CA MET A 126 6.59 5.38 9.63
C MET A 126 6.46 6.84 9.20
N ILE A 127 5.51 7.55 9.78
CA ILE A 127 5.44 9.00 9.70
C ILE A 127 6.44 9.61 10.68
N GLY A 128 7.30 10.53 10.23
CA GLY A 128 8.33 11.13 11.06
C GLY A 128 7.79 11.73 12.36
N LYS A 129 6.64 12.43 12.30
CA LYS A 129 5.98 12.99 13.50
C LYS A 129 5.47 11.90 14.46
N ALA A 130 4.98 10.79 13.95
CA ALA A 130 4.56 9.66 14.76
C ALA A 130 5.76 9.02 15.49
N VAL A 131 6.91 8.92 14.82
CA VAL A 131 8.17 8.46 15.42
C VAL A 131 8.64 9.39 16.54
N GLU A 132 8.54 10.71 16.37
CA GLU A 132 8.84 11.67 17.46
C GLU A 132 7.88 11.56 18.65
N THR A 133 6.62 11.22 18.39
CA THR A 133 5.60 11.06 19.44
C THR A 133 5.80 9.79 20.25
N SER A 134 6.28 8.71 19.62
CA SER A 134 6.48 7.40 20.27
C SER A 134 7.82 6.78 19.86
N PRO A 135 8.95 7.40 20.24
CA PRO A 135 10.28 6.97 19.83
C PRO A 135 10.63 5.54 20.28
N ASP A 136 10.27 5.18 21.52
CA ASP A 136 10.54 3.86 22.08
C ASP A 136 9.84 2.76 21.29
N LEU A 137 8.63 3.02 20.79
CA LEU A 137 7.89 2.07 20.00
C LEU A 137 8.49 1.90 18.59
N ALA A 138 8.96 2.99 17.98
CA ALA A 138 9.67 2.94 16.71
C ALA A 138 10.99 2.13 16.82
N GLN A 139 11.75 2.34 17.90
CA GLN A 139 12.93 1.54 18.21
C GLN A 139 12.60 0.06 18.45
N GLU A 140 11.50 -0.23 19.15
CA GLU A 140 11.03 -1.58 19.42
C GLU A 140 10.73 -2.36 18.13
N ILE A 141 10.09 -1.71 17.15
CA ILE A 141 9.81 -2.30 15.82
C ILE A 141 11.13 -2.76 15.18
N VAL A 142 12.12 -1.88 15.12
CA VAL A 142 13.43 -2.21 14.52
C VAL A 142 14.17 -3.27 15.34
N ARG A 143 14.18 -3.16 16.66
CA ARG A 143 14.83 -4.12 17.56
C ARG A 143 14.25 -5.53 17.42
N ARG A 144 12.97 -5.65 17.11
CA ARG A 144 12.32 -6.94 16.78
C ARG A 144 12.62 -7.43 15.35
N GLY A 145 13.44 -6.70 14.57
CA GLY A 145 13.90 -7.09 13.23
C GLY A 145 12.93 -6.75 12.10
N HIS A 146 11.96 -5.89 12.35
CA HIS A 146 11.10 -5.33 11.32
C HIS A 146 11.80 -4.19 10.58
N GLU A 147 11.40 -3.95 9.32
CA GLU A 147 11.94 -2.85 8.53
C GLU A 147 11.32 -1.51 8.97
N ALA A 148 12.15 -0.46 9.06
CA ALA A 148 11.71 0.93 9.11
C ALA A 148 11.71 1.52 7.70
N ALA A 149 10.55 1.78 7.13
CA ALA A 149 10.34 2.48 5.86
C ALA A 149 9.69 3.86 6.10
N ALA A 150 9.77 4.77 5.15
CA ALA A 150 9.26 6.14 5.32
C ALA A 150 7.84 6.32 4.77
N HIS A 151 7.04 7.13 5.50
CA HIS A 151 5.66 7.48 5.15
C HIS A 151 5.41 9.00 5.21
N GLY A 152 6.44 9.78 4.98
CA GLY A 152 6.37 11.24 5.04
C GLY A 152 6.61 11.82 6.42
N ARG A 153 6.66 13.17 6.49
CA ARG A 153 6.97 13.90 7.72
C ARG A 153 5.78 13.98 8.68
N VAL A 154 4.60 14.24 8.10
CA VAL A 154 3.30 14.30 8.77
C VAL A 154 2.28 13.58 7.91
N TRP A 155 1.11 13.25 8.46
CA TRP A 155 0.04 12.58 7.73
C TRP A 155 -0.72 13.59 6.85
N ASP A 156 -0.07 13.98 5.78
CA ASP A 156 -0.59 14.95 4.81
C ASP A 156 -0.07 14.61 3.39
N ASN A 157 -0.71 15.18 2.38
CA ASN A 157 -0.31 14.99 0.99
C ASN A 157 0.96 15.77 0.64
N SER A 158 1.81 15.19 -0.22
CA SER A 158 3.00 15.85 -0.77
C SER A 158 2.87 16.17 -2.26
N TYR A 159 1.83 15.66 -2.94
CA TYR A 159 1.71 15.76 -4.41
C TYR A 159 1.48 17.20 -4.93
N GLN A 160 1.11 18.14 -4.05
CA GLN A 160 0.92 19.55 -4.37
C GLN A 160 2.16 20.41 -4.08
N LEU A 161 3.15 19.85 -3.41
CA LEU A 161 4.39 20.52 -3.10
C LEU A 161 5.23 20.72 -4.38
N SER A 162 6.02 21.77 -4.42
CA SER A 162 7.09 21.88 -5.43
C SER A 162 8.09 20.74 -5.22
N ARG A 163 8.86 20.39 -6.26
CA ARG A 163 9.85 19.31 -6.18
C ARG A 163 10.82 19.47 -5.01
N ASP A 164 11.30 20.69 -4.76
CA ASP A 164 12.24 20.96 -3.68
C ASP A 164 11.58 20.86 -2.29
N GLU A 165 10.32 21.27 -2.17
CA GLU A 165 9.55 21.12 -0.93
C GLU A 165 9.24 19.64 -0.67
N GLU A 166 8.81 18.88 -1.67
CA GLU A 166 8.60 17.43 -1.56
C GLU A 166 9.89 16.72 -1.14
N LYS A 167 11.03 17.07 -1.75
CA LYS A 167 12.31 16.50 -1.41
C LYS A 167 12.69 16.78 0.05
N ARG A 168 12.47 18.01 0.54
CA ARG A 168 12.68 18.34 1.95
C ARG A 168 11.73 17.57 2.86
N PHE A 169 10.44 17.52 2.53
CA PHE A 169 9.44 16.78 3.29
C PHE A 169 9.81 15.29 3.47
N ILE A 170 10.34 14.68 2.41
CA ILE A 170 10.80 13.28 2.46
C ILE A 170 12.10 13.17 3.25
N ALA A 171 13.07 14.04 3.00
CA ALA A 171 14.37 14.02 3.68
C ALA A 171 14.23 14.21 5.19
N ASP A 172 13.39 15.13 5.67
CA ASP A 172 13.11 15.36 7.08
C ASP A 172 12.50 14.10 7.75
N SER A 173 11.65 13.37 7.01
CA SER A 173 11.12 12.10 7.47
C SER A 173 12.23 11.04 7.66
N VAL A 174 13.09 10.90 6.64
CA VAL A 174 14.23 9.96 6.66
C VAL A 174 15.16 10.26 7.81
N GLU A 175 15.56 11.53 7.98
CA GLU A 175 16.45 11.98 9.05
C GLU A 175 15.86 11.67 10.43
N THR A 176 14.57 11.96 10.62
CA THR A 176 13.88 11.70 11.88
C THR A 176 13.84 10.20 12.21
N ILE A 177 13.46 9.36 11.25
CA ILE A 177 13.40 7.91 11.44
C ILE A 177 14.79 7.36 11.72
N GLN A 178 15.80 7.76 10.94
CA GLN A 178 17.17 7.30 11.13
C GLN A 178 17.75 7.73 12.50
N ARG A 179 17.51 8.96 12.90
CA ARG A 179 17.98 9.47 14.20
C ARG A 179 17.37 8.71 15.38
N VAL A 180 16.11 8.32 15.29
CA VAL A 180 15.40 7.64 16.37
C VAL A 180 15.69 6.14 16.37
N THR A 181 15.63 5.50 15.20
CA THR A 181 15.71 4.03 15.10
C THR A 181 17.12 3.50 14.82
N GLY A 182 18.02 4.33 14.35
CA GLY A 182 19.35 3.94 13.84
C GLY A 182 19.33 3.41 12.39
N GLU A 183 18.16 3.15 11.82
CA GLU A 183 18.00 2.58 10.48
C GLU A 183 17.59 3.64 9.46
N LYS A 184 18.32 3.74 8.36
CA LYS A 184 17.97 4.62 7.26
C LYS A 184 16.88 3.98 6.41
N PRO A 185 15.69 4.61 6.26
CA PRO A 185 14.64 4.12 5.37
C PRO A 185 15.11 4.00 3.92
N ILE A 186 14.77 2.90 3.28
CA ILE A 186 15.00 2.65 1.85
C ILE A 186 13.72 2.32 1.08
N GLY A 187 12.59 2.27 1.77
CA GLY A 187 11.25 2.07 1.23
C GLY A 187 10.35 3.28 1.49
N TRP A 188 9.46 3.58 0.56
CA TRP A 188 8.55 4.72 0.58
C TRP A 188 7.10 4.33 0.39
N ASN A 189 6.21 5.02 1.11
CA ASN A 189 4.77 5.09 0.86
C ASN A 189 4.30 6.54 0.99
N ALA A 190 3.53 7.02 0.02
CA ALA A 190 2.91 8.33 0.08
C ALA A 190 1.56 8.30 0.80
N TYR A 191 1.13 9.43 1.34
CA TYR A 191 -0.22 9.65 1.86
C TYR A 191 -1.28 9.22 0.83
N TRP A 192 -2.09 8.22 1.17
CA TRP A 192 -3.07 7.62 0.25
C TRP A 192 -2.50 7.20 -1.12
N MET A 193 -1.21 6.82 -1.19
CA MET A 193 -0.48 6.50 -2.42
C MET A 193 -0.47 7.62 -3.46
N ARG A 194 -0.75 8.86 -3.05
CA ARG A 194 -0.82 10.03 -3.94
C ARG A 194 0.54 10.69 -4.07
N ASN A 195 1.26 10.28 -5.08
CA ASN A 195 2.57 10.83 -5.40
C ASN A 195 2.49 12.05 -6.32
N SER A 196 3.54 12.89 -6.26
CA SER A 196 3.80 13.88 -7.29
C SER A 196 4.34 13.23 -8.57
N ILE A 197 4.35 13.97 -9.67
CA ILE A 197 4.94 13.51 -10.93
C ILE A 197 6.47 13.36 -10.84
N HIS A 198 7.11 13.90 -9.80
CA HIS A 198 8.56 13.90 -9.61
C HIS A 198 9.03 12.84 -8.61
N ILE A 199 8.11 12.11 -7.98
CA ILE A 199 8.40 11.28 -6.83
C ILE A 199 9.51 10.26 -7.07
N LEU A 200 9.48 9.53 -8.18
CA LEU A 200 10.46 8.44 -8.40
C LEU A 200 11.89 8.99 -8.53
N GLU A 201 12.06 10.12 -9.18
CA GLU A 201 13.36 10.77 -9.27
C GLU A 201 13.83 11.28 -7.91
N THR A 202 12.93 11.90 -7.15
CA THR A 202 13.20 12.43 -5.82
C THR A 202 13.60 11.30 -4.85
N LEU A 203 12.86 10.19 -4.87
CA LEU A 203 13.18 9.01 -4.04
C LEU A 203 14.54 8.43 -4.41
N GLN A 204 14.83 8.30 -5.71
CA GLN A 204 16.12 7.77 -6.17
C GLN A 204 17.29 8.69 -5.79
N GLU A 205 17.12 10.02 -5.86
CA GLU A 205 18.12 11.00 -5.41
C GLU A 205 18.40 10.91 -3.89
N LEU A 206 17.38 10.59 -3.08
CA LEU A 206 17.50 10.41 -1.63
C LEU A 206 18.02 9.01 -1.23
N GLY A 207 18.20 8.11 -2.22
CA GLY A 207 18.79 6.78 -2.00
C GLY A 207 17.79 5.71 -1.60
N PHE A 208 16.50 5.91 -1.88
CA PHE A 208 15.50 4.85 -1.75
C PHE A 208 15.73 3.76 -2.79
N LEU A 209 15.36 2.53 -2.47
CA LEU A 209 15.41 1.40 -3.40
C LEU A 209 14.05 1.08 -4.01
N TYR A 210 12.98 1.35 -3.26
CA TYR A 210 11.64 0.98 -3.68
C TYR A 210 10.57 1.92 -3.13
N HIS A 211 9.40 1.88 -3.76
CA HIS A 211 8.14 2.41 -3.23
C HIS A 211 7.02 1.37 -3.35
N ILE A 212 5.89 1.65 -2.69
CA ILE A 212 4.72 0.75 -2.72
C ILE A 212 3.47 1.38 -3.34
N ASP A 213 3.56 2.61 -3.84
CA ASP A 213 2.41 3.44 -4.22
C ASP A 213 1.80 3.09 -5.57
N GLU A 214 1.90 1.83 -5.99
CA GLU A 214 1.34 1.39 -7.26
C GLU A 214 0.76 -0.02 -7.15
N PRO A 215 -0.59 -0.17 -7.09
CA PRO A 215 -1.26 -1.45 -6.93
C PRO A 215 -1.65 -2.11 -8.27
N SER A 216 -0.84 -1.93 -9.33
CA SER A 216 -1.20 -2.36 -10.69
C SER A 216 -0.85 -3.82 -11.01
N HIS A 217 -0.06 -4.48 -10.17
CA HIS A 217 0.47 -5.82 -10.41
C HIS A 217 0.44 -6.68 -9.15
N ASP A 218 0.37 -8.00 -9.33
CA ASP A 218 0.50 -9.00 -8.26
C ASP A 218 1.93 -9.54 -8.15
N GLU A 219 2.90 -8.82 -8.66
CA GLU A 219 4.33 -9.10 -8.54
C GLU A 219 5.14 -7.80 -8.58
N PRO A 220 6.32 -7.74 -7.95
CA PRO A 220 7.16 -6.57 -8.03
C PRO A 220 7.77 -6.42 -9.43
N PHE A 221 8.05 -5.19 -9.79
CA PHE A 221 8.63 -4.85 -11.08
C PHE A 221 9.64 -3.70 -10.98
N ILE A 222 10.44 -3.55 -12.02
CA ILE A 222 11.45 -2.50 -12.13
C ILE A 222 10.93 -1.38 -13.02
N VAL A 223 11.09 -0.15 -12.56
CA VAL A 223 10.89 1.07 -13.35
C VAL A 223 12.25 1.71 -13.59
N PRO A 224 12.70 1.86 -14.82
CA PRO A 224 13.91 2.64 -15.11
C PRO A 224 13.68 4.13 -14.81
N VAL A 225 14.44 4.68 -13.88
CA VAL A 225 14.41 6.09 -13.51
C VAL A 225 15.77 6.70 -13.85
N ARG A 226 15.84 7.62 -14.82
CA ARG A 226 17.11 8.21 -15.29
C ARG A 226 18.20 7.18 -15.57
N GLY A 227 17.85 6.08 -16.21
CA GLY A 227 18.78 5.01 -16.58
C GLY A 227 19.23 4.11 -15.43
N ARG A 228 18.66 4.23 -14.25
CA ARG A 228 18.90 3.35 -13.10
C ARG A 228 17.62 2.62 -12.70
N ASP A 229 17.75 1.39 -12.28
CA ASP A 229 16.63 0.58 -11.82
C ASP A 229 16.06 1.10 -10.50
N PHE A 230 14.74 1.20 -10.41
CA PHE A 230 13.99 1.50 -9.20
C PHE A 230 12.87 0.48 -9.04
N VAL A 231 12.65 -0.03 -7.84
CA VAL A 231 11.71 -1.13 -7.64
C VAL A 231 10.35 -0.60 -7.21
N THR A 232 9.29 -1.11 -7.84
CA THR A 232 7.93 -1.03 -7.30
C THR A 232 7.60 -2.37 -6.66
N VAL A 233 7.32 -2.35 -5.37
CA VAL A 233 6.74 -3.46 -4.63
C VAL A 233 5.25 -3.15 -4.49
N PRO A 234 4.34 -3.78 -5.26
CA PRO A 234 2.94 -3.39 -5.29
C PRO A 234 2.29 -3.34 -3.91
N TYR A 235 1.33 -2.44 -3.76
CA TYR A 235 0.49 -2.33 -2.58
C TYR A 235 -0.90 -2.91 -2.87
N THR A 236 -1.82 -2.83 -1.91
CA THR A 236 -3.18 -3.35 -2.06
C THR A 236 -4.22 -2.34 -1.59
N PHE A 237 -5.35 -2.28 -2.29
CA PHE A 237 -6.55 -1.60 -1.82
C PHE A 237 -7.54 -2.58 -1.19
N HIS A 238 -7.75 -3.73 -1.80
CA HIS A 238 -8.79 -4.68 -1.39
C HIS A 238 -8.44 -5.45 -0.11
N LEU A 239 -7.14 -5.66 0.18
CA LEU A 239 -6.66 -6.24 1.44
C LEU A 239 -6.05 -5.18 2.37
N ASN A 240 -6.38 -3.92 2.15
CA ASN A 240 -6.00 -2.82 3.01
C ASN A 240 -7.08 -2.64 4.09
N ASP A 241 -6.72 -2.79 5.35
CA ASP A 241 -7.65 -2.75 6.47
C ASP A 241 -8.37 -1.41 6.63
N ILE A 242 -7.72 -0.27 6.31
CA ILE A 242 -8.36 1.05 6.34
C ILE A 242 -9.41 1.20 5.23
N VAL A 243 -9.34 0.41 4.18
CA VAL A 243 -10.37 0.36 3.14
C VAL A 243 -11.46 -0.63 3.54
N SER A 244 -11.07 -1.83 3.96
CA SER A 244 -11.96 -2.95 4.21
C SER A 244 -12.90 -2.72 5.41
N PHE A 245 -12.38 -2.20 6.53
CA PHE A 245 -13.19 -2.04 7.73
C PHE A 245 -14.04 -0.77 7.75
N PRO A 246 -13.48 0.46 7.62
CA PRO A 246 -14.31 1.67 7.70
C PRO A 246 -15.14 1.95 6.45
N PHE A 247 -14.61 1.67 5.24
CA PHE A 247 -15.31 2.04 4.01
C PHE A 247 -16.17 0.92 3.44
N VAL A 248 -15.72 -0.34 3.49
CA VAL A 248 -16.48 -1.49 3.00
C VAL A 248 -17.31 -2.14 4.11
N SER A 249 -17.06 -1.78 5.37
CA SER A 249 -17.77 -2.28 6.57
C SER A 249 -17.63 -3.80 6.75
N TRP A 250 -16.47 -4.37 6.43
CA TRP A 250 -16.20 -5.78 6.71
C TRP A 250 -16.08 -6.03 8.22
N ASN A 251 -16.57 -7.17 8.65
CA ASN A 251 -16.22 -7.71 9.96
C ASN A 251 -14.94 -8.56 9.88
N ALA A 252 -14.41 -8.96 11.02
CA ALA A 252 -13.16 -9.71 11.09
C ALA A 252 -13.21 -11.07 10.36
N ALA A 253 -14.37 -11.73 10.31
CA ALA A 253 -14.53 -13.00 9.61
C ALA A 253 -14.53 -12.80 8.09
N ALA A 254 -15.20 -11.79 7.57
CA ALA A 254 -15.19 -11.47 6.14
C ALA A 254 -13.79 -11.08 5.67
N TYR A 255 -13.05 -10.33 6.48
CA TYR A 255 -11.66 -9.98 6.18
C TYR A 255 -10.76 -11.23 6.14
N GLU A 256 -10.86 -12.12 7.14
CA GLU A 256 -10.11 -13.39 7.13
C GLU A 256 -10.41 -14.24 5.90
N GLN A 257 -11.70 -14.35 5.51
CA GLN A 257 -12.07 -15.11 4.32
C GLN A 257 -11.46 -14.50 3.05
N ALA A 258 -11.53 -13.17 2.90
CA ALA A 258 -10.91 -12.50 1.77
C ALA A 258 -9.38 -12.72 1.71
N LEU A 259 -8.70 -12.72 2.86
CA LEU A 259 -7.28 -13.05 2.92
C LEU A 259 -6.98 -14.47 2.45
N ARG A 260 -7.84 -15.46 2.80
CA ARG A 260 -7.68 -16.86 2.38
C ARG A 260 -7.91 -17.03 0.88
N ASP A 261 -8.98 -16.44 0.36
CA ASP A 261 -9.35 -16.55 -1.05
C ASP A 261 -8.27 -15.95 -1.94
N GLU A 262 -7.75 -14.77 -1.59
CA GLU A 262 -6.65 -14.12 -2.29
C GLU A 262 -5.37 -14.97 -2.22
N PHE A 263 -5.05 -15.47 -1.02
CA PHE A 263 -3.88 -16.32 -0.83
C PHE A 263 -3.96 -17.58 -1.70
N ASP A 264 -5.09 -18.28 -1.70
CA ASP A 264 -5.25 -19.53 -2.44
C ASP A 264 -5.12 -19.29 -3.95
N GLN A 265 -5.75 -18.23 -4.48
CA GLN A 265 -5.65 -17.89 -5.91
C GLN A 265 -4.20 -17.57 -6.30
N LEU A 266 -3.53 -16.70 -5.56
CA LEU A 266 -2.15 -16.33 -5.86
C LEU A 266 -1.17 -17.50 -5.65
N TYR A 267 -1.44 -18.37 -4.67
CA TYR A 267 -0.65 -19.58 -4.44
C TYR A 267 -0.79 -20.57 -5.60
N GLU A 268 -1.98 -20.78 -6.15
CA GLU A 268 -2.20 -21.60 -7.34
C GLU A 268 -1.47 -21.02 -8.55
N GLU A 269 -1.64 -19.73 -8.82
CA GLU A 269 -0.94 -19.04 -9.91
C GLU A 269 0.59 -19.07 -9.76
N GLY A 270 1.08 -19.05 -8.51
CA GLY A 270 2.49 -19.13 -8.16
C GLY A 270 3.19 -20.40 -8.63
N ALA A 271 2.46 -21.44 -9.04
CA ALA A 271 3.04 -22.62 -9.69
C ALA A 271 3.58 -22.34 -11.10
N HIS A 272 3.05 -21.32 -11.78
CA HIS A 272 3.31 -21.07 -13.20
C HIS A 272 3.92 -19.70 -13.49
N ARG A 273 3.74 -18.74 -12.59
CA ARG A 273 4.24 -17.36 -12.72
C ARG A 273 4.55 -16.74 -11.35
N ARG A 274 5.41 -15.75 -11.33
CA ARG A 274 5.74 -15.07 -10.07
C ARG A 274 4.51 -14.35 -9.52
N ARG A 275 4.25 -14.55 -8.22
CA ARG A 275 3.14 -13.91 -7.50
C ARG A 275 3.60 -13.48 -6.12
N MET A 276 3.04 -12.38 -5.65
CA MET A 276 3.14 -11.95 -4.26
C MET A 276 1.79 -11.49 -3.74
N MET A 277 1.54 -11.78 -2.48
CA MET A 277 0.41 -11.28 -1.72
C MET A 277 0.85 -10.16 -0.79
N VAL A 278 0.06 -9.11 -0.70
CA VAL A 278 0.33 -7.97 0.19
C VAL A 278 -0.84 -7.76 1.13
N LEU A 279 -0.54 -7.65 2.42
CA LEU A 279 -1.49 -7.22 3.44
C LEU A 279 -1.08 -5.84 3.97
N SER A 280 -2.04 -4.96 4.15
CA SER A 280 -1.82 -3.65 4.75
C SER A 280 -2.57 -3.51 6.06
N LEU A 281 -1.80 -3.29 7.12
CA LEU A 281 -2.27 -3.18 8.50
C LEU A 281 -2.02 -1.74 8.98
N HIS A 282 -3.06 -1.07 9.46
CA HIS A 282 -2.90 0.21 10.16
C HIS A 282 -2.90 -0.02 11.66
N ASP A 283 -2.04 0.71 12.33
CA ASP A 283 -1.81 0.64 13.78
C ASP A 283 -3.12 0.65 14.59
N ARG A 284 -4.03 1.56 14.26
CA ARG A 284 -5.33 1.75 14.92
C ARG A 284 -6.48 0.92 14.35
N ILE A 285 -6.23 0.13 13.31
CA ILE A 285 -7.28 -0.68 12.64
C ILE A 285 -7.07 -2.17 12.95
N SER A 286 -6.07 -2.80 12.35
CA SER A 286 -5.81 -4.24 12.53
C SER A 286 -5.37 -4.62 13.94
N GLY A 287 -4.84 -3.68 14.70
CA GLY A 287 -4.44 -3.90 16.09
C GLY A 287 -5.58 -4.16 17.08
N HIS A 288 -6.85 -4.00 16.69
CA HIS A 288 -7.98 -4.35 17.54
C HIS A 288 -8.05 -5.86 17.81
N ALA A 289 -8.35 -6.25 19.03
CA ALA A 289 -8.27 -7.64 19.51
C ALA A 289 -8.99 -8.67 18.61
N GLY A 290 -10.20 -8.36 18.16
CA GLY A 290 -10.96 -9.26 17.28
C GLY A 290 -10.35 -9.42 15.89
N ARG A 291 -9.72 -8.34 15.38
CA ARG A 291 -9.06 -8.34 14.05
C ARG A 291 -7.73 -9.06 14.09
N VAL A 292 -6.94 -8.87 15.16
CA VAL A 292 -5.70 -9.65 15.38
C VAL A 292 -5.98 -11.14 15.43
N ARG A 293 -7.10 -11.57 16.04
CA ARG A 293 -7.47 -13.00 16.02
C ARG A 293 -7.79 -13.53 14.62
N ALA A 294 -8.43 -12.73 13.77
CA ALA A 294 -8.67 -13.10 12.38
C ALA A 294 -7.35 -13.22 11.60
N LEU A 295 -6.46 -12.24 11.80
CA LEU A 295 -5.13 -12.26 11.19
C LEU A 295 -4.30 -13.46 11.69
N ASP A 296 -4.36 -13.80 12.97
CA ASP A 296 -3.70 -14.98 13.56
C ASP A 296 -4.14 -16.27 12.85
N ARG A 297 -5.45 -16.47 12.69
CA ARG A 297 -5.99 -17.65 12.00
C ARG A 297 -5.59 -17.71 10.53
N PHE A 298 -5.55 -16.55 9.85
CA PHE A 298 -5.03 -16.49 8.48
C PHE A 298 -3.54 -16.86 8.43
N LEU A 299 -2.70 -16.34 9.32
CA LEU A 299 -1.26 -16.66 9.34
C LEU A 299 -1.00 -18.14 9.64
N ILE A 300 -1.79 -18.75 10.55
CA ILE A 300 -1.74 -20.21 10.77
C ILE A 300 -2.06 -20.96 9.47
N TYR A 301 -3.11 -20.54 8.75
CA TYR A 301 -3.52 -21.13 7.48
C TYR A 301 -2.42 -21.02 6.42
N ALA A 302 -1.91 -19.81 6.19
CA ALA A 302 -0.90 -19.54 5.18
C ALA A 302 0.43 -20.25 5.46
N LYS A 303 0.85 -20.34 6.73
CA LYS A 303 2.04 -21.08 7.17
C LYS A 303 1.87 -22.61 7.10
N GLY A 304 0.66 -23.11 7.02
CA GLY A 304 0.38 -24.52 6.77
C GLY A 304 0.61 -24.95 5.32
N LYS A 305 0.87 -24.01 4.41
CA LYS A 305 1.24 -24.27 3.01
C LYS A 305 2.75 -24.30 2.86
N GLU A 306 3.23 -25.20 2.01
CA GLU A 306 4.67 -25.27 1.65
C GLU A 306 5.04 -24.15 0.69
N ASP A 307 6.34 -23.88 0.54
CA ASP A 307 6.88 -22.98 -0.46
C ASP A 307 6.30 -21.55 -0.41
N VAL A 308 6.05 -21.02 0.78
CA VAL A 308 5.64 -19.63 1.04
C VAL A 308 6.77 -18.86 1.70
N TRP A 309 7.16 -17.76 1.09
CA TRP A 309 8.17 -16.86 1.60
C TRP A 309 7.52 -15.63 2.25
N PHE A 310 7.50 -15.58 3.57
CA PHE A 310 7.14 -14.37 4.30
C PHE A 310 8.33 -13.43 4.35
N ALA A 311 8.18 -12.24 3.77
CA ALA A 311 9.30 -11.32 3.57
C ALA A 311 8.94 -9.86 3.84
N ARG A 312 9.94 -9.12 4.34
CA ARG A 312 9.90 -7.66 4.36
C ARG A 312 10.01 -7.12 2.93
N LYS A 313 9.52 -5.91 2.71
CA LYS A 313 9.55 -5.31 1.37
C LYS A 313 10.96 -4.96 0.91
N ASP A 314 11.86 -4.58 1.82
CA ASP A 314 13.27 -4.36 1.49
C ASP A 314 13.96 -5.64 1.01
N GLU A 315 13.63 -6.81 1.58
CA GLU A 315 14.13 -8.10 1.13
C GLU A 315 13.64 -8.43 -0.27
N ILE A 316 12.34 -8.19 -0.53
CA ILE A 316 11.75 -8.36 -1.86
C ILE A 316 12.42 -7.42 -2.88
N ALA A 317 12.58 -6.13 -2.54
CA ALA A 317 13.22 -5.17 -3.44
C ALA A 317 14.67 -5.54 -3.77
N ARG A 318 15.45 -5.98 -2.78
CA ARG A 318 16.82 -6.45 -2.98
C ARG A 318 16.87 -7.71 -3.85
N TYR A 319 15.95 -8.66 -3.61
CA TYR A 319 15.84 -9.86 -4.43
C TYR A 319 15.53 -9.52 -5.88
N VAL A 320 14.59 -8.61 -6.13
CA VAL A 320 14.22 -8.12 -7.46
C VAL A 320 15.41 -7.51 -8.19
N LEU A 321 16.17 -6.65 -7.55
CA LEU A 321 17.37 -6.03 -8.14
C LEU A 321 18.45 -7.07 -8.46
N ALA A 322 18.64 -8.05 -7.58
CA ALA A 322 19.61 -9.14 -7.80
C ALA A 322 19.15 -10.09 -8.93
N ASN A 323 17.87 -10.19 -9.21
CA ASN A 323 17.26 -11.07 -10.22
C ASN A 323 16.61 -10.27 -11.37
N ARG A 324 17.24 -9.19 -11.78
CA ARG A 324 16.74 -8.26 -12.81
C ARG A 324 16.31 -8.97 -14.10
N ALA A 325 17.07 -9.95 -14.55
CA ALA A 325 16.82 -10.64 -15.81
C ALA A 325 15.46 -11.40 -15.86
N SER A 326 14.97 -11.83 -14.70
CA SER A 326 13.66 -12.49 -14.54
C SER A 326 12.55 -11.58 -14.01
N THR A 327 12.85 -10.30 -13.80
CA THR A 327 11.90 -9.33 -13.26
C THR A 327 11.27 -8.50 -14.38
N PRO A 328 9.94 -8.30 -14.40
CA PRO A 328 9.30 -7.39 -15.32
C PRO A 328 9.89 -5.98 -15.24
N VAL A 329 10.11 -5.37 -16.41
CA VAL A 329 10.54 -3.97 -16.51
C VAL A 329 9.42 -3.18 -17.16
N VAL A 330 8.88 -2.22 -16.42
CA VAL A 330 7.78 -1.36 -16.85
C VAL A 330 8.33 0.02 -17.19
N ASN A 331 8.34 0.36 -18.46
CA ASN A 331 8.73 1.68 -18.91
C ASN A 331 7.55 2.64 -18.81
N ARG A 332 7.62 3.56 -17.86
CA ARG A 332 6.58 4.58 -17.63
C ARG A 332 6.71 5.81 -18.54
N GLY A 333 7.65 5.83 -19.46
CA GLY A 333 8.04 7.05 -20.18
C GLY A 333 8.74 8.05 -19.25
N SER A 334 8.90 9.30 -19.67
CA SER A 334 9.18 10.37 -18.70
C SER A 334 8.09 10.36 -17.64
N PRO A 335 8.34 10.76 -16.39
CA PRO A 335 7.32 10.88 -15.34
C PRO A 335 6.31 11.97 -15.73
N SER A 336 5.94 11.92 -16.96
CA SER A 336 4.90 12.73 -17.53
C SER A 336 3.62 12.27 -16.88
N VAL A 337 2.98 13.19 -16.42
CA VAL A 337 1.57 13.48 -16.25
C VAL A 337 0.57 12.31 -16.33
N THR A 338 0.96 11.18 -16.83
CA THR A 338 0.09 10.05 -17.08
C THR A 338 0.64 8.74 -16.57
N GLY A 339 1.44 8.69 -15.56
CA GLY A 339 1.96 7.43 -14.97
C GLY A 339 1.27 6.10 -15.34
N LEU A 340 0.26 6.16 -16.15
CA LEU A 340 -0.46 5.03 -16.75
C LEU A 340 -0.16 4.99 -18.25
N PRO A 341 0.00 3.81 -18.85
CA PRO A 341 -0.26 3.66 -20.27
C PRO A 341 -1.62 4.35 -20.54
N GLY A 342 -1.72 5.09 -21.62
CA GLY A 342 -2.88 5.88 -21.97
C GLY A 342 -4.21 5.16 -21.77
N PRO A 343 -5.35 5.87 -21.80
CA PRO A 343 -6.62 5.28 -21.46
C PRO A 343 -6.76 3.94 -22.15
N ILE A 344 -7.06 2.93 -21.37
CA ILE A 344 -7.51 1.66 -21.90
C ILE A 344 -8.81 2.00 -22.61
N GLY A 345 -8.71 2.28 -23.93
CA GLY A 345 -9.83 2.57 -24.80
C GLY A 345 -10.70 1.33 -25.01
#